data_2d7a16b1b08036d2abbaa32e2044e330
#
_entry.id   2d7a16b1b08036d2abbaa32e2044e330
#
_cell.length_a   1.000
_cell.length_b   1.000
_cell.length_c   1.000
_cell.angle_alpha   90.00
_cell.angle_beta   90.00
_cell.angle_gamma   90.00
#
_symmetry.space_group_name_H-M   'P 1'
#
loop_
_entity.id
_entity.type
_entity.pdbx_description
1 polymer ?
#
loop_
_entity_poly.entity_id
_entity_poly.type
_entity_poly.pdbx_seq_one_letter_code
_entity_poly.pdbx_strand_id
1 'polypeptide(L)'
;MPGSAHDDFPEVHTHRQIMKKLLEADFFPLASGTDSPQPDPVSGSVDKGKRRILIVDDDANSTHLVKILLERSGPYLVFEENDAANAYQTAHDFKPDVILLDIVMPKIDGGELATQIEADRELHDTPIIFLTALVTHGEAKNGLQIQGHPLVAKPINIPELIDTIEKHLPARAER
;
A
#
# COMPACT_ATOMS: atom_id res chain seq x y z
N MET A 1 -26.66 -28.50 39.49
CA MET A 1 -26.40 -27.11 39.24
C MET A 1 -25.10 -27.00 38.46
N PRO A 2 -25.10 -26.91 37.11
CA PRO A 2 -23.91 -26.60 36.36
C PRO A 2 -23.84 -25.09 36.10
N GLY A 3 -22.69 -24.49 36.45
CA GLY A 3 -22.38 -23.09 36.24
C GLY A 3 -22.12 -22.78 34.77
N SER A 4 -22.77 -21.75 34.30
CA SER A 4 -22.59 -21.12 32.99
C SER A 4 -21.20 -20.52 32.91
N ALA A 5 -20.33 -21.02 32.04
CA ALA A 5 -19.14 -20.30 31.59
C ALA A 5 -19.57 -19.31 30.52
N HIS A 6 -19.47 -18.02 30.82
CA HIS A 6 -19.51 -16.97 29.81
C HIS A 6 -18.18 -17.00 29.07
N ASP A 7 -18.21 -17.43 27.82
CA ASP A 7 -17.14 -17.22 26.86
C ASP A 7 -17.12 -15.73 26.49
N ASP A 8 -16.17 -15.03 27.07
CA ASP A 8 -15.84 -13.64 26.74
C ASP A 8 -14.97 -13.64 25.48
N PHE A 9 -15.62 -13.64 24.31
CA PHE A 9 -14.94 -13.42 23.05
C PHE A 9 -14.62 -11.93 22.92
N PRO A 10 -13.34 -11.53 22.71
CA PRO A 10 -13.02 -10.13 22.47
C PRO A 10 -13.74 -9.67 21.20
N GLU A 11 -14.51 -8.58 21.34
CA GLU A 11 -15.20 -7.91 20.23
C GLU A 11 -14.21 -7.61 19.10
N VAL A 12 -14.39 -8.31 17.99
CA VAL A 12 -13.74 -7.96 16.73
C VAL A 12 -14.29 -6.60 16.28
N HIS A 13 -13.55 -5.56 16.58
CA HIS A 13 -13.86 -4.23 16.10
C HIS A 13 -13.85 -4.24 14.59
N THR A 14 -15.02 -4.18 13.98
CA THR A 14 -15.22 -4.20 12.54
C THR A 14 -14.44 -3.03 11.92
N HIS A 15 -13.80 -3.25 10.81
CA HIS A 15 -13.04 -2.27 9.99
C HIS A 15 -13.73 -0.88 9.92
N ARG A 16 -15.06 -0.88 9.88
CA ARG A 16 -15.92 0.31 9.91
C ARG A 16 -15.83 1.12 11.21
N GLN A 17 -15.57 0.49 12.36
CA GLN A 17 -15.45 1.19 13.64
C GLN A 17 -14.07 1.82 13.82
N ILE A 18 -13.03 1.18 13.27
CA ILE A 18 -11.67 1.72 13.25
C ILE A 18 -11.63 2.95 12.32
N MET A 19 -12.26 2.87 11.15
CA MET A 19 -12.40 4.00 10.22
C MET A 19 -13.14 5.18 10.83
N LYS A 20 -14.22 4.93 11.58
CA LYS A 20 -14.98 5.99 12.23
C LYS A 20 -14.17 6.72 13.31
N LYS A 21 -13.37 6.00 14.07
CA LYS A 21 -12.53 6.56 15.13
C LYS A 21 -11.35 7.38 14.59
N LEU A 22 -10.85 7.06 13.40
CA LEU A 22 -9.78 7.81 12.72
C LEU A 22 -10.30 9.07 12.02
N LEU A 23 -11.55 9.06 11.54
CA LEU A 23 -12.20 10.22 10.91
C LEU A 23 -12.68 11.27 11.92
N GLU A 24 -12.93 10.90 13.19
CA GLU A 24 -13.40 11.82 14.22
C GLU A 24 -12.26 12.60 14.93
N ALA A 25 -11.01 12.32 14.63
CA ALA A 25 -9.86 12.88 15.36
C ALA A 25 -9.32 14.21 14.82
N ASP A 26 -9.67 14.64 13.60
CA ASP A 26 -9.17 15.90 13.03
C ASP A 26 -10.30 16.72 12.38
N PHE A 27 -11.02 17.46 13.21
CA PHE A 27 -11.91 18.52 12.75
C PHE A 27 -11.09 19.75 12.39
N PHE A 28 -10.86 19.99 11.09
CA PHE A 28 -10.34 21.25 10.57
C PHE A 28 -11.49 22.22 10.30
N PRO A 29 -11.46 23.47 10.81
CA PRO A 29 -12.47 24.46 10.48
C PRO A 29 -12.35 24.89 9.02
N LEU A 30 -13.49 24.84 8.31
CA LEU A 30 -13.68 25.38 6.98
C LEU A 30 -13.44 26.92 6.98
N ALA A 31 -12.34 27.34 6.37
CA ALA A 31 -12.19 28.72 5.94
C ALA A 31 -12.79 28.84 4.53
N SER A 32 -13.87 29.60 4.42
CA SER A 32 -14.49 30.01 3.17
C SER A 32 -13.59 31.01 2.45
N GLY A 33 -12.98 30.59 1.35
CA GLY A 33 -12.23 31.46 0.46
C GLY A 33 -12.23 30.83 -0.93
N THR A 34 -12.98 31.41 -1.85
CA THR A 34 -12.99 31.11 -3.28
C THR A 34 -11.68 31.58 -3.89
N ASP A 35 -10.73 30.67 -4.06
CA ASP A 35 -9.65 30.84 -5.03
C ASP A 35 -9.20 29.45 -5.49
N SER A 36 -9.24 29.22 -6.79
CA SER A 36 -8.81 27.98 -7.39
C SER A 36 -7.29 27.90 -7.29
N PRO A 37 -6.70 26.92 -6.59
CA PRO A 37 -5.25 26.79 -6.61
C PRO A 37 -4.81 26.29 -7.98
N GLN A 38 -4.05 27.12 -8.68
CA GLN A 38 -3.18 26.65 -9.75
C GLN A 38 -2.17 25.67 -9.16
N PRO A 39 -1.81 24.58 -9.86
CA PRO A 39 -0.77 23.71 -9.37
C PRO A 39 0.55 24.48 -9.38
N ASP A 40 1.06 24.78 -8.20
CA ASP A 40 2.40 25.35 -8.05
C ASP A 40 3.43 24.36 -8.62
N PRO A 41 4.46 24.84 -9.33
CA PRO A 41 5.54 23.99 -9.80
C PRO A 41 6.24 23.38 -8.58
N VAL A 42 6.16 22.06 -8.46
CA VAL A 42 6.67 21.25 -7.36
C VAL A 42 8.10 21.67 -7.04
N SER A 43 8.26 22.35 -5.94
CA SER A 43 9.57 22.74 -5.40
C SER A 43 10.36 21.47 -5.06
N GLY A 44 11.38 21.19 -5.84
CA GLY A 44 12.17 19.96 -5.82
C GLY A 44 13.09 19.73 -4.62
N SER A 45 12.64 19.99 -3.40
CA SER A 45 13.51 19.86 -2.21
C SER A 45 12.97 19.02 -1.06
N VAL A 46 11.71 18.54 -1.09
CA VAL A 46 11.10 17.80 0.04
C VAL A 46 11.26 16.28 -0.07
N ASP A 47 11.56 15.75 -1.24
CA ASP A 47 11.59 14.30 -1.51
C ASP A 47 12.98 13.66 -1.47
N LYS A 48 14.06 14.45 -1.27
CA LYS A 48 15.41 13.88 -1.14
C LYS A 48 15.50 13.06 0.15
N GLY A 49 15.38 11.75 0.00
CA GLY A 49 15.55 10.81 1.09
C GLY A 49 14.34 9.95 1.43
N LYS A 50 13.18 10.19 0.83
CA LYS A 50 12.02 9.30 0.98
C LYS A 50 12.13 8.09 0.06
N ARG A 51 11.58 6.96 0.49
CA ARG A 51 11.38 5.76 -0.33
C ARG A 51 10.09 5.90 -1.12
N ARG A 52 10.16 5.69 -2.41
CA ARG A 52 9.04 5.84 -3.34
C ARG A 52 8.29 4.51 -3.42
N ILE A 53 7.05 4.50 -3.01
CA ILE A 53 6.19 3.32 -3.01
C ILE A 53 5.04 3.56 -3.98
N LEU A 54 4.85 2.67 -4.94
CA LEU A 54 3.67 2.65 -5.78
C LEU A 54 2.71 1.59 -5.24
N ILE A 55 1.45 1.98 -4.99
CA ILE A 55 0.37 1.04 -4.63
C ILE A 55 -0.57 0.93 -5.83
N VAL A 56 -0.81 -0.29 -6.28
CA VAL A 56 -1.73 -0.61 -7.37
C VAL A 56 -2.83 -1.53 -6.84
N ASP A 57 -4.05 -1.01 -6.76
CA ASP A 57 -5.22 -1.73 -6.23
C ASP A 57 -6.47 -0.98 -6.66
N ASP A 58 -7.50 -1.64 -7.17
CA ASP A 58 -8.73 -1.02 -7.66
C ASP A 58 -9.63 -0.44 -6.54
N ASP A 59 -9.37 -0.80 -5.28
CA ASP A 59 -10.04 -0.19 -4.12
C ASP A 59 -9.32 1.09 -3.66
N ALA A 60 -9.77 2.23 -4.17
CA ALA A 60 -9.23 3.55 -3.83
C ALA A 60 -9.28 3.87 -2.33
N ASN A 61 -10.24 3.33 -1.57
CA ASN A 61 -10.29 3.55 -0.12
C ASN A 61 -9.17 2.77 0.59
N SER A 62 -8.89 1.57 0.11
CA SER A 62 -7.81 0.73 0.63
C SER A 62 -6.44 1.37 0.36
N THR A 63 -6.17 1.80 -0.88
CA THR A 63 -4.92 2.46 -1.26
C THR A 63 -4.70 3.73 -0.46
N HIS A 64 -5.73 4.56 -0.34
CA HIS A 64 -5.64 5.83 0.40
C HIS A 64 -5.33 5.62 1.88
N LEU A 65 -5.98 4.64 2.53
CA LEU A 65 -5.69 4.31 3.91
C LEU A 65 -4.24 3.84 4.09
N VAL A 66 -3.79 2.91 3.24
CA VAL A 66 -2.43 2.38 3.29
C VAL A 66 -1.40 3.49 3.07
N LYS A 67 -1.62 4.38 2.11
CA LYS A 67 -0.77 5.56 1.87
C LYS A 67 -0.61 6.40 3.13
N ILE A 68 -1.73 6.85 3.72
CA ILE A 68 -1.69 7.70 4.93
C ILE A 68 -0.91 7.01 6.04
N LEU A 69 -1.14 5.72 6.26
CA LEU A 69 -0.49 4.98 7.32
C LEU A 69 1.00 4.77 7.07
N LEU A 70 1.41 4.49 5.84
CA LEU A 70 2.83 4.36 5.47
C LEU A 70 3.56 5.69 5.59
N GLU A 71 3.01 6.78 5.04
CA GLU A 71 3.63 8.11 5.08
C GLU A 71 3.76 8.68 6.50
N ARG A 72 2.88 8.26 7.43
CA ARG A 72 2.99 8.59 8.85
C ARG A 72 3.98 7.72 9.62
N SER A 73 4.26 6.52 9.12
CA SER A 73 5.09 5.53 9.81
C SER A 73 6.59 5.63 9.47
N GLY A 74 6.95 6.31 8.38
CA GLY A 74 8.33 6.39 7.95
C GLY A 74 8.57 7.42 6.82
N PRO A 75 9.80 7.52 6.33
CA PRO A 75 10.16 8.44 5.26
C PRO A 75 9.74 7.85 3.90
N TYR A 76 8.45 7.63 3.70
CA TYR A 76 7.86 7.11 2.47
C TYR A 76 7.17 8.22 1.69
N LEU A 77 7.20 8.09 0.37
CA LEU A 77 6.40 8.85 -0.59
C LEU A 77 5.56 7.85 -1.37
N VAL A 78 4.26 7.86 -1.14
CA VAL A 78 3.36 6.85 -1.69
C VAL A 78 2.51 7.43 -2.80
N PHE A 79 2.54 6.79 -3.97
CA PHE A 79 1.66 7.08 -5.09
C PHE A 79 0.60 5.97 -5.21
N GLU A 80 -0.64 6.39 -5.43
CA GLU A 80 -1.80 5.50 -5.57
C GLU A 80 -2.19 5.40 -7.05
N GLU A 81 -2.28 4.19 -7.58
CA GLU A 81 -2.83 3.91 -8.90
C GLU A 81 -4.00 2.94 -8.76
N ASN A 82 -5.17 3.37 -9.16
CA ASN A 82 -6.40 2.59 -9.00
C ASN A 82 -6.96 2.06 -10.33
N ASP A 83 -6.30 2.34 -11.43
CA ASP A 83 -6.59 1.69 -12.72
C ASP A 83 -5.39 0.84 -13.16
N ALA A 84 -5.55 -0.47 -13.09
CA ALA A 84 -4.51 -1.43 -13.49
C ALA A 84 -3.98 -1.19 -14.92
N ALA A 85 -4.81 -0.62 -15.81
CA ALA A 85 -4.39 -0.31 -17.18
C ALA A 85 -3.33 0.79 -17.25
N ASN A 86 -3.27 1.69 -16.25
CA ASN A 86 -2.30 2.76 -16.18
C ASN A 86 -1.06 2.38 -15.35
N ALA A 87 -1.14 1.30 -14.58
CA ALA A 87 -0.14 0.95 -13.56
C ALA A 87 1.29 0.81 -14.11
N TYR A 88 1.44 0.24 -15.31
CA TYR A 88 2.74 0.13 -15.98
C TYR A 88 3.32 1.51 -16.30
N GLN A 89 2.53 2.39 -16.92
CA GLN A 89 2.98 3.74 -17.25
C GLN A 89 3.28 4.56 -16.00
N THR A 90 2.42 4.44 -14.98
CA THR A 90 2.61 5.09 -13.68
C THR A 90 3.90 4.62 -13.00
N ALA A 91 4.22 3.33 -13.04
CA ALA A 91 5.47 2.80 -12.52
C ALA A 91 6.69 3.37 -13.26
N HIS A 92 6.60 3.48 -14.58
CA HIS A 92 7.67 4.04 -15.42
C HIS A 92 7.93 5.51 -15.13
N ASP A 93 6.87 6.32 -14.96
CA ASP A 93 6.98 7.76 -14.72
C ASP A 93 7.35 8.06 -13.25
N PHE A 94 6.78 7.32 -12.32
CA PHE A 94 7.03 7.50 -10.90
C PHE A 94 8.36 6.92 -10.44
N LYS A 95 8.90 5.87 -11.07
CA LYS A 95 10.14 5.16 -10.72
C LYS A 95 10.18 4.77 -9.24
N PRO A 96 9.31 3.86 -8.81
CA PRO A 96 9.21 3.46 -7.42
C PRO A 96 10.44 2.65 -6.96
N ASP A 97 10.74 2.71 -5.66
CA ASP A 97 11.73 1.82 -5.01
C ASP A 97 11.10 0.46 -4.68
N VAL A 98 9.76 0.37 -4.58
CA VAL A 98 8.98 -0.86 -4.39
C VAL A 98 7.55 -0.67 -4.91
N ILE A 99 6.95 -1.74 -5.44
CA ILE A 99 5.57 -1.78 -5.91
C ILE A 99 4.77 -2.71 -5.01
N LEU A 100 3.66 -2.20 -4.47
CA LEU A 100 2.64 -2.97 -3.76
C LEU A 100 1.51 -3.23 -4.76
N LEU A 101 1.23 -4.49 -5.07
CA LEU A 101 0.36 -4.86 -6.19
C LEU A 101 -0.73 -5.83 -5.74
N ASP A 102 -2.00 -5.45 -5.89
CA ASP A 102 -3.08 -6.42 -5.72
C ASP A 102 -3.05 -7.47 -6.83
N ILE A 103 -3.30 -8.71 -6.46
CA ILE A 103 -3.39 -9.82 -7.42
C ILE A 103 -4.73 -9.79 -8.17
N VAL A 104 -5.81 -9.51 -7.46
CA VAL A 104 -7.17 -9.66 -7.99
C VAL A 104 -7.76 -8.30 -8.32
N MET A 105 -7.52 -7.84 -9.54
CA MET A 105 -8.07 -6.59 -10.05
C MET A 105 -8.97 -6.83 -11.27
N PRO A 106 -9.98 -5.98 -11.51
CA PRO A 106 -10.76 -6.01 -12.75
C PRO A 106 -9.86 -5.75 -13.96
N LYS A 107 -10.10 -6.47 -15.04
CA LYS A 107 -9.48 -6.33 -16.39
C LYS A 107 -8.03 -6.84 -16.51
N ILE A 108 -7.20 -6.70 -15.52
CA ILE A 108 -5.78 -7.11 -15.56
C ILE A 108 -5.47 -7.89 -14.28
N ASP A 109 -4.92 -9.08 -14.42
CA ASP A 109 -4.40 -9.87 -13.31
C ASP A 109 -3.07 -9.28 -12.82
N GLY A 110 -2.91 -9.15 -11.50
CA GLY A 110 -1.69 -8.58 -10.92
C GLY A 110 -0.44 -9.38 -11.26
N GLY A 111 -0.54 -10.69 -11.45
CA GLY A 111 0.57 -11.52 -11.90
C GLY A 111 0.99 -11.24 -13.34
N GLU A 112 0.05 -10.92 -14.22
CA GLU A 112 0.33 -10.48 -15.59
C GLU A 112 1.04 -9.13 -15.61
N LEU A 113 0.56 -8.18 -14.81
CA LEU A 113 1.19 -6.87 -14.65
C LEU A 113 2.60 -6.99 -14.04
N ALA A 114 2.80 -7.85 -13.06
CA ALA A 114 4.13 -8.12 -12.48
C ALA A 114 5.10 -8.63 -13.56
N THR A 115 4.67 -9.59 -14.38
CA THR A 115 5.47 -10.12 -15.50
C THR A 115 5.84 -9.02 -16.49
N GLN A 116 4.92 -8.10 -16.79
CA GLN A 116 5.17 -6.96 -17.67
C GLN A 116 6.22 -5.99 -17.09
N ILE A 117 6.14 -5.70 -15.79
CA ILE A 117 7.09 -4.84 -15.08
C ILE A 117 8.48 -5.49 -15.07
N GLU A 118 8.57 -6.78 -14.79
CA GLU A 118 9.84 -7.52 -14.77
C GLU A 118 10.52 -7.60 -16.16
N ALA A 119 9.74 -7.59 -17.23
CA ALA A 119 10.26 -7.59 -18.58
C ALA A 119 10.81 -6.21 -19.02
N ASP A 120 10.51 -5.15 -18.29
CA ASP A 120 10.96 -3.80 -18.59
C ASP A 120 12.38 -3.54 -18.09
N ARG A 121 13.24 -2.92 -18.92
CA ARG A 121 14.66 -2.68 -18.61
C ARG A 121 14.90 -1.67 -17.50
N GLU A 122 13.96 -0.77 -17.25
CA GLU A 122 14.07 0.27 -16.20
C GLU A 122 13.43 -0.15 -14.88
N LEU A 123 12.49 -1.12 -14.93
CA LEU A 123 11.70 -1.53 -13.78
C LEU A 123 12.03 -2.95 -13.27
N HIS A 124 12.79 -3.75 -14.03
CA HIS A 124 13.05 -5.18 -13.74
C HIS A 124 13.67 -5.44 -12.35
N ASP A 125 14.42 -4.48 -11.82
CA ASP A 125 15.04 -4.58 -10.49
C ASP A 125 14.13 -4.01 -9.37
N THR A 126 12.96 -3.46 -9.71
CA THR A 126 12.03 -2.92 -8.72
C THR A 126 11.31 -4.06 -8.02
N PRO A 127 11.48 -4.24 -6.71
CA PRO A 127 10.80 -5.30 -5.99
C PRO A 127 9.29 -5.11 -6.02
N ILE A 128 8.57 -6.22 -6.22
CA ILE A 128 7.12 -6.30 -6.19
C ILE A 128 6.70 -7.08 -4.95
N ILE A 129 5.73 -6.56 -4.21
CA ILE A 129 5.10 -7.21 -3.06
C ILE A 129 3.61 -7.35 -3.38
N PHE A 130 3.11 -8.58 -3.42
CA PHE A 130 1.70 -8.80 -3.68
C PHE A 130 0.86 -8.53 -2.42
N LEU A 131 -0.26 -7.82 -2.61
CA LEU A 131 -1.31 -7.65 -1.62
C LEU A 131 -2.47 -8.56 -2.02
N THR A 132 -2.93 -9.47 -1.15
CA THR A 132 -3.96 -10.41 -1.60
C THR A 132 -4.86 -10.91 -0.47
N ALA A 133 -6.14 -11.12 -0.80
CA ALA A 133 -7.10 -11.80 0.07
C ALA A 133 -7.10 -13.33 -0.12
N LEU A 134 -6.30 -13.86 -1.06
CA LEU A 134 -6.29 -15.28 -1.41
C LEU A 134 -5.54 -16.17 -0.40
N VAL A 135 -4.77 -15.55 0.49
CA VAL A 135 -3.98 -16.27 1.50
C VAL A 135 -4.27 -15.74 2.91
N THR A 136 -4.02 -16.57 3.90
CA THR A 136 -4.07 -16.17 5.31
C THR A 136 -2.77 -15.46 5.73
N HIS A 137 -2.82 -14.67 6.80
CA HIS A 137 -1.61 -14.08 7.40
C HIS A 137 -0.57 -15.14 7.81
N GLY A 138 -1.02 -16.33 8.21
CA GLY A 138 -0.13 -17.43 8.55
C GLY A 138 0.67 -17.94 7.36
N GLU A 139 0.01 -18.13 6.22
CA GLU A 139 0.65 -18.57 4.98
C GLU A 139 1.64 -17.52 4.44
N ALA A 140 1.26 -16.25 4.46
CA ALA A 140 2.14 -15.15 4.06
C ALA A 140 3.41 -15.10 4.95
N LYS A 141 3.25 -15.21 6.28
CA LYS A 141 4.39 -15.22 7.23
C LYS A 141 5.31 -16.43 7.07
N ASN A 142 4.81 -17.56 6.59
CA ASN A 142 5.61 -18.75 6.34
C ASN A 142 6.47 -18.64 5.07
N GLY A 143 6.55 -17.46 4.44
CA GLY A 143 7.39 -17.20 3.27
C GLY A 143 6.79 -17.72 1.97
N LEU A 144 5.46 -17.89 1.91
CA LEU A 144 4.79 -18.17 0.65
C LEU A 144 5.08 -17.06 -0.34
N GLN A 145 5.40 -17.43 -1.56
CA GLN A 145 5.69 -16.52 -2.67
C GLN A 145 4.82 -16.88 -3.87
N ILE A 146 4.45 -15.87 -4.64
CA ILE A 146 3.80 -16.05 -5.95
C ILE A 146 4.74 -15.49 -6.99
N GLN A 147 5.11 -16.31 -7.99
CA GLN A 147 6.08 -15.95 -9.04
C GLN A 147 7.43 -15.45 -8.48
N GLY A 148 7.83 -15.89 -7.29
CA GLY A 148 9.07 -15.45 -6.64
C GLY A 148 8.94 -14.15 -5.82
N HIS A 149 7.77 -13.50 -5.83
CA HIS A 149 7.50 -12.29 -5.07
C HIS A 149 6.91 -12.59 -3.69
N PRO A 150 7.30 -11.83 -2.65
CA PRO A 150 6.67 -11.90 -1.34
C PRO A 150 5.23 -11.39 -1.41
N LEU A 151 4.42 -11.81 -0.44
CA LEU A 151 3.04 -11.37 -0.34
C LEU A 151 2.66 -10.95 1.07
N VAL A 152 1.68 -10.05 1.15
CA VAL A 152 1.04 -9.60 2.38
C VAL A 152 -0.45 -9.88 2.26
N ALA A 153 -1.00 -10.55 3.28
CA ALA A 153 -2.42 -10.89 3.30
C ALA A 153 -3.30 -9.67 3.61
N LYS A 154 -4.43 -9.56 2.92
CA LYS A 154 -5.51 -8.62 3.28
C LYS A 154 -6.42 -9.26 4.36
N PRO A 155 -6.91 -8.49 5.36
CA PRO A 155 -6.75 -7.06 5.56
C PRO A 155 -5.31 -6.68 5.97
N ILE A 156 -4.78 -5.60 5.41
CA ILE A 156 -3.37 -5.23 5.55
C ILE A 156 -3.03 -4.87 7.01
N ASN A 157 -2.03 -5.56 7.54
CA ASN A 157 -1.40 -5.24 8.81
C ASN A 157 -0.19 -4.33 8.53
N ILE A 158 -0.26 -3.04 8.91
CA ILE A 158 0.76 -2.04 8.56
C ILE A 158 2.15 -2.39 9.10
N PRO A 159 2.35 -2.82 10.36
CA PRO A 159 3.64 -3.30 10.83
C PRO A 159 4.23 -4.44 9.99
N GLU A 160 3.41 -5.41 9.57
CA GLU A 160 3.83 -6.53 8.72
C GLU A 160 4.19 -6.07 7.31
N LEU A 161 3.41 -5.14 6.75
CA LEU A 161 3.70 -4.53 5.45
C LEU A 161 5.03 -3.77 5.48
N ILE A 162 5.27 -2.94 6.50
CA ILE A 162 6.53 -2.18 6.65
C ILE A 162 7.71 -3.13 6.76
N ASP A 163 7.64 -4.17 7.59
CA ASP A 163 8.69 -5.17 7.74
C ASP A 163 9.00 -5.86 6.39
N THR A 164 7.96 -6.18 5.61
CA THR A 164 8.13 -6.77 4.30
C THR A 164 8.75 -5.79 3.30
N ILE A 165 8.33 -4.52 3.30
CA ILE A 165 8.90 -3.47 2.47
C ILE A 165 10.39 -3.31 2.79
N GLU A 166 10.76 -3.10 4.05
CA GLU A 166 12.15 -2.84 4.45
C GLU A 166 13.08 -4.02 4.13
N LYS A 167 12.60 -5.26 4.17
CA LYS A 167 13.37 -6.44 3.79
C LYS A 167 13.68 -6.52 2.30
N HIS A 168 12.84 -5.94 1.47
CA HIS A 168 12.95 -6.05 0.01
C HIS A 168 13.39 -4.74 -0.66
N LEU A 169 13.42 -3.62 0.07
CA LEU A 169 13.97 -2.39 -0.47
C LEU A 169 15.46 -2.55 -0.82
N PRO A 170 15.88 -2.09 -2.00
CA PRO A 170 17.28 -2.11 -2.37
C PRO A 170 18.09 -1.27 -1.39
N ALA A 171 19.33 -1.70 -1.12
CA ALA A 171 20.27 -0.92 -0.33
C ALA A 171 20.38 0.49 -0.93
N ARG A 172 20.36 1.51 -0.07
CA ARG A 172 20.49 2.89 -0.53
C ARG A 172 21.84 3.06 -1.23
N ALA A 173 21.82 3.23 -2.55
CA ALA A 173 22.98 3.80 -3.21
C ALA A 173 23.10 5.24 -2.70
N GLU A 174 24.20 5.56 -2.05
CA GLU A 174 24.55 6.95 -1.75
C GLU A 174 24.66 7.69 -3.08
N ARG A 175 23.67 8.55 -3.37
CA ARG A 175 23.66 9.42 -4.54
C ARG A 175 24.07 10.82 -4.16
#